data_915fb2c79337b76356f3d91e410b7720
#
_entry.id   915fb2c79337b76356f3d91e410b7720
#
_cell.length_a   1.000
_cell.length_b   1.000
_cell.length_c   1.000
_cell.angle_alpha   90.00
_cell.angle_beta   90.00
_cell.angle_gamma   90.00
#
_symmetry.space_group_name_H-M   'P 1'
#
loop_
_entity.id
_entity.type
_entity.pdbx_description
1 polymer ?
#
loop_
_entity_poly.entity_id
_entity_poly.type
_entity_poly.pdbx_seq_one_letter_code
_entity_poly.pdbx_strand_id
1 'polypeptide(L)'
;MEEKNVVQTAEQLNEALQEKKEAASYVDFKMVTFSLADKDYAIDIMYVKEIAKAGRFTYVPNTLPFVLGVYNLRGEIIPILDLRLFFNIEVQKRDEKKLENLLILTMDDQTFGLVVDKIDKVVGVQKSTIQPPHPLFADINIKYISGVVENNNRLYVLLDILRIFGSKDSGEAKEAAAEQMAKNAQMPVEARTAPSAKPASAGPAASTVQAPSAKKEEPQNLDIKFIAESLKSYKNFDMSQINETWVKRRYTEWASERGHDKTQLQNSADADAFLSKFYSSFTGTWWSKDYADCIKNLLPENNAKQIVVWNPGCGGGIETYCLACVLKSRYPDAKIRIYAQDVDLLGVSNASLLSVPASVEGTWLSPYLTKKANGESTFNQEIKDSIMFEYHDCKNTNVLPMLDVIFARDFLSFVDVKSQENILSEFFEKMKGNGIAIVGENEIIPMSYGFGETSKGAVTAYTKD
;
A
#
# COMPACT_ATOMS: atom_id res chain seq x y z
N MET A 1 -31.29 7.03 69.34
CA MET A 1 -30.95 7.81 68.10
C MET A 1 -29.72 7.26 67.39
N GLU A 2 -28.83 6.53 68.00
CA GLU A 2 -27.64 5.95 67.36
C GLU A 2 -27.90 4.72 66.49
N GLU A 3 -28.88 3.87 66.81
CA GLU A 3 -29.19 2.68 65.99
C GLU A 3 -29.78 3.00 64.59
N LYS A 4 -30.55 4.11 64.47
CA LYS A 4 -31.09 4.52 63.17
C LYS A 4 -30.04 5.03 62.18
N ASN A 5 -28.95 5.64 62.69
CA ASN A 5 -27.86 6.14 61.83
C ASN A 5 -26.97 5.02 61.30
N VAL A 6 -26.78 3.94 62.04
CA VAL A 6 -25.96 2.80 61.62
C VAL A 6 -26.66 1.98 60.52
N VAL A 7 -27.99 1.84 60.60
CA VAL A 7 -28.78 1.11 59.57
C VAL A 7 -28.82 1.89 58.27
N GLN A 8 -29.01 3.21 58.30
CA GLN A 8 -28.99 4.07 57.10
C GLN A 8 -27.61 4.07 56.40
N THR A 9 -26.53 3.99 57.14
CA THR A 9 -25.16 3.95 56.60
C THR A 9 -24.86 2.57 55.95
N ALA A 10 -25.40 1.49 56.53
CA ALA A 10 -25.26 0.13 55.98
C ALA A 10 -26.09 -0.10 54.69
N GLU A 11 -27.30 0.50 54.62
CA GLU A 11 -28.12 0.48 53.39
C GLU A 11 -27.47 1.30 52.28
N GLN A 12 -26.97 2.49 52.52
CA GLN A 12 -26.25 3.31 51.55
C GLN A 12 -24.96 2.63 51.07
N LEU A 13 -24.26 1.92 51.99
CA LEU A 13 -23.07 1.15 51.58
C LEU A 13 -23.41 -0.06 50.71
N ASN A 14 -24.54 -0.72 50.99
CA ASN A 14 -25.02 -1.83 50.17
C ASN A 14 -25.53 -1.37 48.82
N GLU A 15 -26.26 -0.26 48.73
CA GLU A 15 -26.66 0.35 47.45
C GLU A 15 -25.46 0.77 46.63
N ALA A 16 -24.46 1.44 47.22
CA ALA A 16 -23.22 1.80 46.55
C ALA A 16 -22.39 0.58 46.12
N LEU A 17 -22.46 -0.54 46.85
CA LEU A 17 -21.84 -1.82 46.47
C LEU A 17 -22.63 -2.55 45.37
N GLN A 18 -23.94 -2.42 45.34
CA GLN A 18 -24.78 -2.94 44.24
C GLN A 18 -24.62 -2.11 42.99
N GLU A 19 -24.65 -0.79 43.05
CA GLU A 19 -24.35 0.09 41.91
C GLU A 19 -22.95 -0.16 41.35
N LYS A 20 -21.93 -0.37 42.20
CA LYS A 20 -20.59 -0.76 41.75
C LYS A 20 -20.55 -2.16 41.12
N LYS A 21 -21.35 -3.12 41.58
CA LYS A 21 -21.46 -4.46 40.99
C LYS A 21 -22.23 -4.43 39.66
N GLU A 22 -23.27 -3.61 39.55
CA GLU A 22 -24.01 -3.43 38.31
C GLU A 22 -23.19 -2.63 37.27
N ALA A 23 -22.48 -1.59 37.68
CA ALA A 23 -21.52 -0.89 36.82
C ALA A 23 -20.35 -1.79 36.36
N ALA A 24 -19.91 -2.73 37.23
CA ALA A 24 -18.87 -3.70 36.90
C ALA A 24 -19.36 -4.83 35.96
N SER A 25 -20.68 -4.98 35.75
CA SER A 25 -21.26 -6.00 34.87
C SER A 25 -21.55 -5.50 33.44
N TYR A 26 -21.43 -4.21 33.16
CA TYR A 26 -21.71 -3.65 31.84
C TYR A 26 -20.53 -3.88 30.89
N VAL A 27 -20.69 -4.84 30.00
CA VAL A 27 -19.75 -5.16 28.94
C VAL A 27 -20.19 -4.43 27.68
N ASP A 28 -19.41 -3.44 27.21
CA ASP A 28 -19.68 -2.65 26.02
C ASP A 28 -18.66 -2.90 24.88
N PHE A 29 -17.65 -3.74 25.14
CA PHE A 29 -16.66 -4.13 24.16
C PHE A 29 -16.35 -5.64 24.27
N LYS A 30 -16.34 -6.34 23.14
CA LYS A 30 -15.98 -7.76 23.08
C LYS A 30 -14.80 -7.97 22.14
N MET A 31 -13.85 -8.78 22.54
CA MET A 31 -12.67 -9.10 21.76
C MET A 31 -12.43 -10.62 21.71
N VAL A 32 -11.91 -11.09 20.57
CA VAL A 32 -11.40 -12.46 20.42
C VAL A 32 -9.94 -12.45 20.81
N THR A 33 -9.56 -13.32 21.75
CA THR A 33 -8.19 -13.43 22.25
C THR A 33 -7.47 -14.61 21.63
N PHE A 34 -6.19 -14.41 21.31
CA PHE A 34 -5.35 -15.41 20.68
C PHE A 34 -3.86 -15.18 21.04
N SER A 35 -3.01 -16.15 20.77
CA SER A 35 -1.57 -16.03 21.00
C SER A 35 -0.77 -16.05 19.70
N LEU A 36 0.30 -15.27 19.70
CA LEU A 36 1.37 -15.25 18.70
C LEU A 36 2.71 -15.30 19.45
N ALA A 37 3.52 -16.33 19.22
CA ALA A 37 4.82 -16.52 19.86
C ALA A 37 4.78 -16.28 21.38
N ASP A 38 3.88 -17.00 22.06
CA ASP A 38 3.68 -16.98 23.51
C ASP A 38 3.21 -15.64 24.11
N LYS A 39 2.83 -14.67 23.29
CA LYS A 39 2.21 -13.41 23.75
C LYS A 39 0.73 -13.38 23.44
N ASP A 40 -0.03 -12.72 24.32
CA ASP A 40 -1.48 -12.63 24.25
C ASP A 40 -1.92 -11.37 23.49
N TYR A 41 -2.69 -11.60 22.42
CA TYR A 41 -3.29 -10.57 21.59
C TYR A 41 -4.80 -10.64 21.59
N ALA A 42 -5.42 -9.58 21.15
CA ALA A 42 -6.86 -9.53 20.95
C ALA A 42 -7.22 -8.71 19.69
N ILE A 43 -8.38 -9.02 19.14
CA ILE A 43 -9.00 -8.29 18.03
C ILE A 43 -10.46 -8.04 18.39
N ASP A 44 -11.01 -6.87 18.03
CA ASP A 44 -12.43 -6.59 18.17
C ASP A 44 -13.26 -7.66 17.45
N ILE A 45 -14.22 -8.23 18.16
CA ILE A 45 -15.09 -9.28 17.63
C ILE A 45 -15.88 -8.83 16.41
N MET A 46 -16.11 -7.53 16.25
CA MET A 46 -16.85 -6.98 15.12
C MET A 46 -16.19 -7.25 13.77
N TYR A 47 -14.87 -7.48 13.76
CA TYR A 47 -14.14 -7.87 12.54
C TYR A 47 -14.09 -9.37 12.32
N VAL A 48 -14.42 -10.20 13.32
CA VAL A 48 -14.27 -11.67 13.25
C VAL A 48 -15.51 -12.30 12.65
N LYS A 49 -15.37 -12.86 11.44
CA LYS A 49 -16.44 -13.60 10.74
C LYS A 49 -16.59 -15.00 11.28
N GLU A 50 -15.50 -15.76 11.37
CA GLU A 50 -15.47 -17.11 11.90
C GLU A 50 -14.06 -17.58 12.30
N ILE A 51 -13.99 -18.71 12.99
CA ILE A 51 -12.75 -19.41 13.34
C ILE A 51 -12.68 -20.69 12.51
N ALA A 52 -11.55 -20.92 11.86
CA ALA A 52 -11.33 -22.09 11.01
C ALA A 52 -10.00 -22.77 11.31
N LYS A 53 -9.81 -23.96 10.74
CA LYS A 53 -8.51 -24.66 10.68
C LYS A 53 -8.24 -25.05 9.25
N ALA A 54 -7.03 -24.74 8.76
CA ALA A 54 -6.59 -25.07 7.42
C ALA A 54 -5.15 -25.57 7.42
N GLY A 55 -4.82 -26.50 6.54
CA GLY A 55 -3.50 -27.11 6.47
C GLY A 55 -2.67 -26.65 5.27
N ARG A 56 -3.25 -26.62 4.08
CA ARG A 56 -2.54 -26.24 2.86
C ARG A 56 -3.10 -24.97 2.29
N PHE A 57 -2.21 -24.00 2.07
CA PHE A 57 -2.49 -22.78 1.34
C PHE A 57 -1.94 -22.90 -0.07
N THR A 58 -2.70 -22.43 -1.06
CA THR A 58 -2.19 -22.34 -2.42
C THR A 58 -1.27 -21.14 -2.50
N TYR A 59 0.01 -21.39 -2.73
CA TYR A 59 1.01 -20.35 -2.85
C TYR A 59 0.70 -19.44 -4.05
N VAL A 60 0.78 -18.14 -3.82
CA VAL A 60 0.67 -17.11 -4.86
C VAL A 60 2.06 -16.48 -5.02
N PRO A 61 2.67 -16.58 -6.21
CA PRO A 61 3.98 -15.97 -6.46
C PRO A 61 3.94 -14.44 -6.28
N ASN A 62 5.06 -13.86 -5.88
CA ASN A 62 5.25 -12.41 -5.74
C ASN A 62 4.32 -11.72 -4.71
N THR A 63 3.90 -12.44 -3.68
CA THR A 63 3.18 -11.86 -2.54
C THR A 63 4.13 -11.33 -1.48
N LEU A 64 3.61 -10.47 -0.58
CA LEU A 64 4.35 -10.00 0.58
C LEU A 64 4.80 -11.16 1.47
N PRO A 65 5.95 -11.07 2.17
CA PRO A 65 6.50 -12.18 2.97
C PRO A 65 5.56 -12.75 4.02
N PHE A 66 4.62 -11.96 4.51
CA PHE A 66 3.61 -12.37 5.49
C PHE A 66 2.34 -12.96 4.86
N VAL A 67 2.21 -12.95 3.53
CA VAL A 67 1.11 -13.58 2.80
C VAL A 67 1.50 -15.01 2.46
N LEU A 68 0.84 -15.97 3.06
CA LEU A 68 1.16 -17.39 2.89
C LEU A 68 0.59 -17.98 1.61
N GLY A 69 -0.39 -17.30 1.02
CA GLY A 69 -1.11 -17.73 -0.16
C GLY A 69 -2.60 -17.52 -0.01
N VAL A 70 -3.39 -18.29 -0.75
CA VAL A 70 -4.86 -18.25 -0.70
C VAL A 70 -5.44 -19.59 -0.25
N TYR A 71 -6.63 -19.51 0.32
CA TYR A 71 -7.38 -20.68 0.79
C TYR A 71 -8.84 -20.60 0.32
N ASN A 72 -9.39 -21.72 -0.14
CA ASN A 72 -10.80 -21.79 -0.50
C ASN A 72 -11.62 -22.11 0.76
N LEU A 73 -12.29 -21.09 1.29
CA LEU A 73 -13.19 -21.21 2.41
C LEU A 73 -14.63 -21.27 1.88
N ARG A 74 -15.20 -22.49 1.81
CA ARG A 74 -16.60 -22.72 1.37
C ARG A 74 -16.97 -22.11 0.02
N GLY A 75 -16.01 -22.08 -0.92
CA GLY A 75 -16.20 -21.51 -2.26
C GLY A 75 -15.71 -20.07 -2.44
N GLU A 76 -15.39 -19.39 -1.35
CA GLU A 76 -14.76 -18.07 -1.34
C GLU A 76 -13.23 -18.23 -1.25
N ILE A 77 -12.48 -17.66 -2.19
CA ILE A 77 -11.02 -17.68 -2.16
C ILE A 77 -10.55 -16.47 -1.37
N ILE A 78 -9.93 -16.71 -0.22
CA ILE A 78 -9.48 -15.68 0.70
C ILE A 78 -7.95 -15.69 0.84
N PRO A 79 -7.29 -14.53 0.92
CA PRO A 79 -5.88 -14.45 1.26
C PRO A 79 -5.62 -14.85 2.71
N ILE A 80 -4.50 -15.54 2.94
CA ILE A 80 -4.07 -16.00 4.27
C ILE A 80 -2.80 -15.28 4.65
N LEU A 81 -2.84 -14.61 5.79
CA LEU A 81 -1.80 -13.74 6.31
C LEU A 81 -1.24 -14.30 7.62
N ASP A 82 0.07 -14.14 7.83
CA ASP A 82 0.73 -14.51 9.08
C ASP A 82 1.23 -13.26 9.80
N LEU A 83 0.56 -12.88 10.87
CA LEU A 83 0.94 -11.72 11.67
C LEU A 83 2.31 -11.86 12.32
N ARG A 84 2.81 -13.09 12.56
CA ARG A 84 4.16 -13.29 13.08
C ARG A 84 5.21 -12.80 12.09
N LEU A 85 5.02 -13.12 10.80
CA LEU A 85 5.88 -12.60 9.73
C LEU A 85 5.70 -11.10 9.54
N PHE A 86 4.48 -10.59 9.66
CA PHE A 86 4.20 -9.15 9.57
C PHE A 86 4.89 -8.35 10.68
N PHE A 87 4.91 -8.88 11.91
CA PHE A 87 5.59 -8.25 13.06
C PHE A 87 7.07 -8.66 13.20
N ASN A 88 7.63 -9.41 12.24
CA ASN A 88 8.99 -9.96 12.30
C ASN A 88 9.27 -10.79 13.56
N ILE A 89 8.28 -11.51 14.03
CA ILE A 89 8.44 -12.48 15.11
C ILE A 89 9.06 -13.75 14.53
N GLU A 90 10.08 -14.29 15.19
CA GLU A 90 10.76 -15.49 14.73
C GLU A 90 9.80 -16.68 14.67
N VAL A 91 9.65 -17.29 13.51
CA VAL A 91 8.72 -18.40 13.25
C VAL A 91 9.50 -19.67 13.01
N GLN A 92 9.22 -20.72 13.76
CA GLN A 92 9.75 -22.07 13.47
C GLN A 92 9.25 -22.54 12.10
N LYS A 93 10.08 -23.33 11.40
CA LYS A 93 9.69 -23.94 10.11
C LYS A 93 8.32 -24.61 10.23
N ARG A 94 7.40 -24.23 9.36
CA ARG A 94 6.07 -24.81 9.30
C ARG A 94 6.12 -26.28 8.92
N ASP A 95 5.33 -27.06 9.62
CA ASP A 95 5.04 -28.43 9.20
C ASP A 95 3.79 -28.38 8.28
N GLU A 96 3.98 -28.63 6.99
CA GLU A 96 2.90 -28.62 5.98
C GLU A 96 1.77 -29.63 6.26
N LYS A 97 1.99 -30.57 7.19
CA LYS A 97 1.00 -31.56 7.61
C LYS A 97 0.13 -31.10 8.77
N LYS A 98 0.54 -30.03 9.45
CA LYS A 98 -0.17 -29.50 10.63
C LYS A 98 -1.23 -28.48 10.20
N LEU A 99 -2.43 -28.62 10.78
CA LEU A 99 -3.50 -27.63 10.61
C LEU A 99 -3.17 -26.38 11.43
N GLU A 100 -3.21 -25.23 10.77
CA GLU A 100 -3.07 -23.91 11.39
C GLU A 100 -4.42 -23.39 11.88
N ASN A 101 -4.43 -22.65 12.98
CA ASN A 101 -5.62 -21.95 13.42
C ASN A 101 -5.77 -20.63 12.64
N LEU A 102 -6.95 -20.41 12.11
CA LEU A 102 -7.28 -19.21 11.34
C LEU A 102 -8.37 -18.41 12.05
N LEU A 103 -8.12 -17.12 12.22
CA LEU A 103 -9.17 -16.12 12.45
C LEU A 103 -9.56 -15.56 11.09
N ILE A 104 -10.79 -15.80 10.67
CA ILE A 104 -11.33 -15.25 9.44
C ILE A 104 -11.94 -13.89 9.78
N LEU A 105 -11.41 -12.87 9.17
CA LEU A 105 -11.82 -11.48 9.38
C LEU A 105 -12.55 -10.95 8.16
N THR A 106 -13.49 -10.05 8.40
CA THR A 106 -14.15 -9.27 7.35
C THR A 106 -14.02 -7.79 7.67
N MET A 107 -13.59 -7.02 6.69
CA MET A 107 -13.44 -5.57 6.76
C MET A 107 -13.79 -4.97 5.41
N ASP A 108 -14.69 -3.99 5.37
CA ASP A 108 -15.12 -3.30 4.14
C ASP A 108 -15.43 -4.27 2.98
N ASP A 109 -16.23 -5.31 3.24
CA ASP A 109 -16.59 -6.39 2.30
C ASP A 109 -15.44 -7.31 1.84
N GLN A 110 -14.27 -7.19 2.44
CA GLN A 110 -13.13 -8.07 2.17
C GLN A 110 -12.98 -9.11 3.28
N THR A 111 -12.81 -10.36 2.87
CA THR A 111 -12.57 -11.48 3.79
C THR A 111 -11.14 -11.97 3.65
N PHE A 112 -10.44 -12.13 4.77
CA PHE A 112 -9.09 -12.69 4.82
C PHE A 112 -8.88 -13.52 6.10
N GLY A 113 -7.91 -14.40 6.05
CA GLY A 113 -7.58 -15.28 7.18
C GLY A 113 -6.26 -14.89 7.84
N LEU A 114 -6.25 -14.76 9.16
CA LEU A 114 -5.03 -14.59 9.96
C LEU A 114 -4.61 -15.90 10.57
N VAL A 115 -3.37 -16.32 10.34
CA VAL A 115 -2.78 -17.46 11.04
C VAL A 115 -2.36 -17.04 12.44
N VAL A 116 -2.77 -17.80 13.44
CA VAL A 116 -2.44 -17.61 14.85
C VAL A 116 -2.01 -18.92 15.48
N ASP A 117 -1.20 -18.86 16.55
CA ASP A 117 -0.72 -20.09 17.21
C ASP A 117 -1.84 -20.78 17.95
N LYS A 118 -2.64 -20.02 18.68
CA LYS A 118 -3.76 -20.53 19.46
C LYS A 118 -4.84 -19.46 19.57
N ILE A 119 -6.10 -19.88 19.44
CA ILE A 119 -7.26 -19.06 19.75
C ILE A 119 -7.74 -19.45 21.13
N ASP A 120 -7.93 -18.49 22.01
CA ASP A 120 -8.27 -18.76 23.41
C ASP A 120 -9.79 -18.62 23.62
N LYS A 121 -10.30 -17.41 23.79
CA LYS A 121 -11.72 -17.17 24.12
C LYS A 121 -12.18 -15.78 23.67
N VAL A 122 -13.49 -15.55 23.73
CA VAL A 122 -14.06 -14.20 23.63
C VAL A 122 -14.08 -13.61 25.04
N VAL A 123 -13.52 -12.40 25.16
CA VAL A 123 -13.48 -11.65 26.43
C VAL A 123 -14.29 -10.37 26.24
N GLY A 124 -15.19 -10.11 27.19
CA GLY A 124 -15.94 -8.89 27.29
C GLY A 124 -15.33 -7.96 28.32
N VAL A 125 -15.16 -6.69 27.98
CA VAL A 125 -14.62 -5.65 28.86
C VAL A 125 -15.39 -4.35 28.69
N GLN A 126 -15.14 -3.39 29.57
CA GLN A 126 -15.60 -2.01 29.36
C GLN A 126 -14.58 -1.25 28.51
N LYS A 127 -15.04 -0.48 27.52
CA LYS A 127 -14.15 0.39 26.73
C LYS A 127 -13.27 1.30 27.57
N SER A 128 -13.78 1.76 28.70
CA SER A 128 -13.05 2.59 29.65
C SER A 128 -11.85 1.89 30.30
N THR A 129 -11.78 0.55 30.27
CA THR A 129 -10.64 -0.21 30.81
C THR A 129 -9.53 -0.44 29.78
N ILE A 130 -9.76 -0.08 28.50
CA ILE A 130 -8.76 -0.15 27.46
C ILE A 130 -7.76 1.01 27.65
N GLN A 131 -6.53 0.67 27.99
CA GLN A 131 -5.47 1.65 28.20
C GLN A 131 -4.71 1.92 26.91
N PRO A 132 -4.26 3.15 26.65
CA PRO A 132 -3.40 3.44 25.51
C PRO A 132 -2.09 2.64 25.60
N PRO A 133 -1.49 2.24 24.48
CA PRO A 133 -0.25 1.48 24.48
C PRO A 133 0.90 2.31 25.03
N HIS A 134 1.72 1.70 25.88
CA HIS A 134 2.88 2.38 26.47
C HIS A 134 4.05 2.39 25.44
N PRO A 135 4.82 3.51 25.32
CA PRO A 135 5.94 3.62 24.37
C PRO A 135 7.04 2.56 24.49
N LEU A 136 7.09 1.84 25.60
CA LEU A 136 8.08 0.77 25.85
C LEU A 136 7.69 -0.62 25.29
N PHE A 137 6.53 -0.75 24.62
CA PHE A 137 6.22 -1.99 23.88
C PHE A 137 7.06 -2.08 22.62
N ALA A 138 8.29 -2.60 22.75
CA ALA A 138 9.33 -2.58 21.71
C ALA A 138 9.13 -3.61 20.60
N ASP A 139 8.31 -4.64 20.82
CA ASP A 139 8.23 -5.80 19.93
C ASP A 139 7.27 -5.61 18.74
N ILE A 140 6.32 -4.68 18.84
CA ILE A 140 5.37 -4.35 17.77
C ILE A 140 5.28 -2.83 17.65
N ASN A 141 5.23 -2.34 16.44
CA ASN A 141 5.05 -0.91 16.19
C ASN A 141 3.73 -0.45 16.83
N ILE A 142 3.82 0.48 17.77
CA ILE A 142 2.70 1.04 18.56
C ILE A 142 1.54 1.49 17.68
N LYS A 143 1.81 1.91 16.46
CA LYS A 143 0.78 2.33 15.50
C LYS A 143 -0.26 1.25 15.17
N TYR A 144 0.09 -0.03 15.32
CA TYR A 144 -0.80 -1.16 15.07
C TYR A 144 -1.56 -1.63 16.31
N ILE A 145 -1.35 -0.95 17.44
CA ILE A 145 -1.98 -1.29 18.72
C ILE A 145 -3.05 -0.25 19.03
N SER A 146 -4.29 -0.71 19.16
CA SER A 146 -5.43 0.12 19.59
C SER A 146 -5.41 0.40 21.09
N GLY A 147 -4.88 -0.55 21.87
CA GLY A 147 -4.79 -0.43 23.32
C GLY A 147 -4.26 -1.69 23.98
N VAL A 148 -4.23 -1.66 25.31
CA VAL A 148 -3.89 -2.80 26.15
C VAL A 148 -5.01 -3.02 27.16
N VAL A 149 -5.39 -4.26 27.36
CA VAL A 149 -6.48 -4.66 28.25
C VAL A 149 -5.97 -5.67 29.24
N GLU A 150 -6.19 -5.43 30.52
CA GLU A 150 -5.98 -6.41 31.59
C GLU A 150 -7.31 -7.13 31.89
N ASN A 151 -7.29 -8.44 31.80
CA ASN A 151 -8.43 -9.27 32.21
C ASN A 151 -7.94 -10.55 32.90
N ASN A 152 -8.41 -10.80 34.10
CA ASN A 152 -8.03 -11.98 34.93
C ASN A 152 -6.51 -12.15 35.06
N ASN A 153 -5.77 -11.09 35.41
CA ASN A 153 -4.31 -11.09 35.56
C ASN A 153 -3.53 -11.42 34.27
N ARG A 154 -4.17 -11.31 33.10
CA ARG A 154 -3.51 -11.43 31.78
C ARG A 154 -3.64 -10.12 31.03
N LEU A 155 -2.55 -9.70 30.40
CA LEU A 155 -2.50 -8.54 29.54
C LEU A 155 -2.70 -8.97 28.10
N TYR A 156 -3.65 -8.34 27.42
CA TYR A 156 -3.94 -8.56 26.01
C TYR A 156 -3.59 -7.30 25.23
N VAL A 157 -2.79 -7.45 24.19
CA VAL A 157 -2.50 -6.37 23.24
C VAL A 157 -3.62 -6.32 22.20
N LEU A 158 -4.45 -5.28 22.25
CA LEU A 158 -5.55 -5.09 21.31
C LEU A 158 -5.01 -4.51 19.99
N LEU A 159 -5.09 -5.29 18.93
CA LEU A 159 -4.63 -4.91 17.60
C LEU A 159 -5.67 -4.03 16.88
N ASP A 160 -5.17 -3.03 16.16
CA ASP A 160 -5.96 -2.18 15.30
C ASP A 160 -5.96 -2.75 13.86
N ILE A 161 -6.99 -3.50 13.54
CA ILE A 161 -7.12 -4.18 12.24
C ILE A 161 -7.24 -3.17 11.10
N LEU A 162 -7.88 -2.02 11.34
CA LEU A 162 -8.01 -0.97 10.33
C LEU A 162 -6.65 -0.36 9.99
N ARG A 163 -5.76 -0.20 10.97
CA ARG A 163 -4.40 0.30 10.73
C ARG A 163 -3.47 -0.75 10.14
N ILE A 164 -3.68 -2.02 10.44
CA ILE A 164 -2.89 -3.11 9.87
C ILE A 164 -3.25 -3.33 8.41
N PHE A 165 -4.55 -3.30 8.05
CA PHE A 165 -5.05 -3.73 6.73
C PHE A 165 -5.91 -2.68 6.00
N GLY A 166 -6.26 -1.55 6.65
CA GLY A 166 -7.09 -0.50 6.05
C GLY A 166 -6.38 0.23 4.90
N SER A 167 -7.12 0.52 3.86
CA SER A 167 -6.61 1.05 2.58
C SER A 167 -5.94 2.44 2.67
N LYS A 168 -6.05 3.16 3.78
CA LYS A 168 -5.44 4.49 3.95
C LYS A 168 -3.99 4.45 4.48
N ASP A 169 -3.56 3.34 5.13
CA ASP A 169 -2.25 3.25 5.79
C ASP A 169 -1.39 2.06 5.31
N SER A 170 -1.81 1.36 4.24
CA SER A 170 -1.05 0.21 3.71
C SER A 170 0.37 0.57 3.22
N GLY A 171 0.64 1.84 2.92
CA GLY A 171 1.98 2.36 2.63
C GLY A 171 2.93 2.24 3.83
N GLU A 172 2.45 2.60 5.02
CA GLU A 172 3.25 2.59 6.25
C GLU A 172 3.49 1.19 6.82
N ALA A 173 2.57 0.23 6.59
CA ALA A 173 2.77 -1.17 6.96
C ALA A 173 3.93 -1.81 6.19
N LYS A 174 4.16 -1.34 4.95
CA LYS A 174 5.27 -1.77 4.09
C LYS A 174 6.60 -1.16 4.53
N GLU A 175 6.62 0.10 4.96
CA GLU A 175 7.83 0.75 5.48
C GLU A 175 8.32 0.09 6.77
N ALA A 176 7.43 -0.23 7.70
CA ALA A 176 7.80 -0.91 8.94
C ALA A 176 8.39 -2.30 8.69
N ALA A 177 7.88 -3.05 7.71
CA ALA A 177 8.44 -4.33 7.30
C ALA A 177 9.80 -4.17 6.60
N ALA A 178 9.97 -3.13 5.78
CA ALA A 178 11.21 -2.82 5.08
C ALA A 178 12.31 -2.25 6.00
N GLU A 179 11.97 -1.34 6.91
CA GLU A 179 12.91 -0.83 7.92
C GLU A 179 13.36 -1.90 8.91
N GLN A 180 12.48 -2.81 9.29
CA GLN A 180 12.85 -3.92 10.16
C GLN A 180 13.69 -4.98 9.44
N MET A 181 13.46 -5.24 8.14
CA MET A 181 14.35 -6.08 7.33
C MET A 181 15.75 -5.46 7.18
N ALA A 182 15.86 -4.14 7.01
CA ALA A 182 17.14 -3.44 6.94
C ALA A 182 17.91 -3.48 8.27
N LYS A 183 17.22 -3.41 9.42
CA LYS A 183 17.84 -3.55 10.76
C LYS A 183 18.30 -4.97 11.05
N ASN A 184 17.59 -6.00 10.60
CA ASN A 184 17.99 -7.39 10.78
C ASN A 184 19.12 -7.84 9.83
N ALA A 185 19.29 -7.17 8.68
CA ALA A 185 20.43 -7.39 7.78
C ALA A 185 21.76 -6.85 8.30
N GLN A 186 21.76 -6.06 9.38
CA GLN A 186 22.95 -5.47 10.00
C GLN A 186 23.47 -6.19 11.26
N MET A 187 22.92 -7.34 11.63
CA MET A 187 23.51 -8.15 12.71
C MET A 187 24.68 -8.99 12.19
N PRO A 188 25.84 -8.95 12.85
CA PRO A 188 27.06 -9.59 12.35
C PRO A 188 26.98 -11.11 12.43
N VAL A 189 27.22 -11.77 11.32
CA VAL A 189 27.52 -13.22 11.32
C VAL A 189 28.93 -13.38 11.88
N GLU A 190 29.04 -13.99 13.05
CA GLU A 190 30.30 -14.34 13.69
C GLU A 190 31.20 -15.21 12.81
N ALA A 191 32.43 -14.85 12.88
CA ALA A 191 33.58 -15.37 12.15
C ALA A 191 33.81 -16.87 12.29
N ARG A 192 34.27 -17.52 11.24
CA ARG A 192 35.20 -18.65 11.30
C ARG A 192 36.55 -18.28 10.68
N THR A 193 37.53 -18.24 11.52
CA THR A 193 39.00 -18.12 11.39
C THR A 193 39.63 -19.06 10.35
N ALA A 194 40.70 -18.80 9.63
CA ALA A 194 42.05 -18.33 9.88
C ALA A 194 42.91 -18.48 8.60
N PRO A 195 44.27 -18.32 8.52
CA PRO A 195 45.10 -17.23 9.03
C PRO A 195 46.10 -16.63 8.00
N SER A 196 46.63 -15.47 8.39
CA SER A 196 47.99 -14.92 8.18
C SER A 196 48.59 -14.61 6.80
N ALA A 197 48.94 -13.35 6.63
CA ALA A 197 50.30 -12.85 6.46
C ALA A 197 50.37 -11.31 6.49
N LYS A 198 51.21 -10.78 7.35
CA LYS A 198 51.78 -9.42 7.43
C LYS A 198 53.22 -9.44 6.87
N PRO A 199 53.96 -8.33 6.72
CA PRO A 199 53.69 -6.90 6.64
C PRO A 199 54.53 -6.15 5.57
N ALA A 200 54.25 -4.83 5.36
CA ALA A 200 55.34 -3.83 5.32
C ALA A 200 54.85 -2.39 5.04
N SER A 201 55.32 -1.56 5.88
CA SER A 201 55.44 -0.14 6.10
C SER A 201 55.65 0.78 4.89
N ALA A 202 55.07 1.99 4.95
CA ALA A 202 55.76 3.30 5.00
C ALA A 202 54.76 4.47 4.82
N GLY A 203 54.72 5.42 5.73
CA GLY A 203 54.08 6.73 5.58
C GLY A 203 55.15 7.77 5.12
N PRO A 204 54.96 9.09 5.25
CA PRO A 204 53.73 9.91 5.02
C PRO A 204 54.01 11.05 4.01
N ALA A 205 52.97 11.65 3.41
CA ALA A 205 53.09 13.02 2.87
C ALA A 205 51.74 13.75 2.95
N ALA A 206 51.72 14.79 3.72
CA ALA A 206 50.65 15.75 3.80
C ALA A 206 50.55 16.54 2.50
N SER A 207 49.34 16.66 1.95
CA SER A 207 48.96 17.66 0.96
C SER A 207 47.64 18.28 1.38
N THR A 208 47.73 19.51 1.79
CA THR A 208 46.67 20.47 2.01
C THR A 208 45.86 20.63 0.72
N VAL A 209 44.61 20.16 0.71
CA VAL A 209 43.63 20.51 -0.30
C VAL A 209 42.61 21.43 0.35
N GLN A 210 42.57 22.64 -0.14
CA GLN A 210 41.61 23.68 0.23
C GLN A 210 40.17 23.20 0.03
N ALA A 211 39.32 23.43 1.04
CA ALA A 211 37.88 23.22 0.98
C ALA A 211 37.30 24.15 -0.13
N PRO A 212 36.38 23.64 -0.98
CA PRO A 212 35.62 24.47 -1.86
C PRO A 212 34.67 25.35 -1.03
N SER A 213 34.70 26.65 -1.30
CA SER A 213 33.80 27.65 -0.75
C SER A 213 32.34 27.22 -0.95
N ALA A 214 31.62 27.01 0.14
CA ALA A 214 30.17 26.83 0.13
C ALA A 214 29.52 28.02 -0.55
N LYS A 215 28.95 27.83 -1.74
CA LYS A 215 27.99 28.77 -2.33
C LYS A 215 26.81 28.83 -1.34
N LYS A 216 26.48 30.03 -0.86
CA LYS A 216 25.24 30.28 -0.13
C LYS A 216 24.10 29.88 -1.06
N GLU A 217 23.44 28.75 -0.75
CA GLU A 217 22.20 28.36 -1.42
C GLU A 217 21.14 29.43 -1.15
N GLU A 218 20.38 29.80 -2.17
CA GLU A 218 19.28 30.76 -2.02
C GLU A 218 18.24 30.18 -1.06
N PRO A 219 17.58 30.99 -0.20
CA PRO A 219 16.62 30.50 0.81
C PRO A 219 15.50 29.60 0.22
N GLN A 220 15.04 29.94 -1.00
CA GLN A 220 14.00 29.13 -1.70
C GLN A 220 14.43 27.68 -1.99
N ASN A 221 15.71 27.45 -2.22
CA ASN A 221 16.24 26.11 -2.53
C ASN A 221 16.28 25.23 -1.27
N LEU A 222 16.42 25.81 -0.10
CA LEU A 222 16.39 25.12 1.18
C LEU A 222 14.97 24.71 1.56
N ASP A 223 13.99 25.60 1.36
CA ASP A 223 12.57 25.30 1.65
C ASP A 223 12.04 24.17 0.77
N ILE A 224 12.39 24.15 -0.51
CA ILE A 224 12.00 23.07 -1.44
C ILE A 224 12.60 21.73 -1.01
N LYS A 225 13.85 21.71 -0.50
CA LYS A 225 14.48 20.49 0.04
C LYS A 225 13.70 19.96 1.22
N PHE A 226 13.33 20.81 2.19
CA PHE A 226 12.53 20.38 3.35
C PHE A 226 11.14 19.88 2.93
N ILE A 227 10.50 20.51 1.95
CA ILE A 227 9.23 20.03 1.40
C ILE A 227 9.41 18.66 0.74
N ALA A 228 10.48 18.47 -0.05
CA ALA A 228 10.77 17.19 -0.69
C ALA A 228 11.00 16.08 0.35
N GLU A 229 11.73 16.34 1.43
CA GLU A 229 11.92 15.41 2.54
C GLU A 229 10.59 15.08 3.24
N SER A 230 9.73 16.07 3.46
CA SER A 230 8.41 15.88 4.05
C SER A 230 7.49 15.08 3.13
N LEU A 231 7.46 15.36 1.83
CA LEU A 231 6.70 14.59 0.83
C LEU A 231 7.16 13.14 0.76
N LYS A 232 8.48 12.92 0.82
CA LYS A 232 9.04 11.57 0.89
C LYS A 232 8.60 10.84 2.16
N SER A 233 8.71 11.50 3.31
CA SER A 233 8.36 10.93 4.61
C SER A 233 6.87 10.63 4.76
N TYR A 234 6.00 11.54 4.31
CA TYR A 234 4.55 11.41 4.51
C TYR A 234 3.84 10.65 3.40
N LYS A 235 4.36 10.66 2.17
CA LYS A 235 3.65 10.18 0.98
C LYS A 235 4.46 9.30 0.04
N ASN A 236 5.69 8.94 0.39
CA ASN A 236 6.62 8.24 -0.51
C ASN A 236 6.81 8.95 -1.87
N PHE A 237 6.60 10.27 -1.90
CA PHE A 237 6.79 11.07 -3.10
C PHE A 237 8.25 11.51 -3.16
N ASP A 238 9.00 10.96 -4.11
CA ASP A 238 10.43 11.24 -4.27
C ASP A 238 10.66 12.34 -5.34
N MET A 239 11.21 13.48 -4.92
CA MET A 239 11.56 14.55 -5.85
C MET A 239 12.79 14.16 -6.66
N SER A 240 12.67 14.19 -7.99
CA SER A 240 13.72 13.84 -8.94
C SER A 240 13.57 14.65 -10.23
N GLN A 241 14.43 14.39 -11.23
CA GLN A 241 14.29 14.98 -12.57
C GLN A 241 12.92 14.75 -13.22
N ILE A 242 12.18 13.72 -12.77
CA ILE A 242 10.87 13.37 -13.30
C ILE A 242 9.82 14.41 -12.94
N ASN A 243 9.87 14.99 -11.73
CA ASN A 243 8.82 15.86 -11.19
C ASN A 243 9.31 17.19 -10.62
N GLU A 244 10.61 17.45 -10.66
CA GLU A 244 11.24 18.64 -10.07
C GLU A 244 10.60 19.94 -10.57
N THR A 245 10.30 20.02 -11.85
CA THR A 245 9.68 21.20 -12.48
C THR A 245 8.30 21.48 -11.87
N TRP A 246 7.51 20.43 -11.65
CA TRP A 246 6.21 20.55 -11.00
C TRP A 246 6.36 20.97 -9.53
N VAL A 247 7.25 20.36 -8.77
CA VAL A 247 7.47 20.67 -7.34
C VAL A 247 7.86 22.14 -7.17
N LYS A 248 8.75 22.66 -8.00
CA LYS A 248 9.17 24.08 -7.96
C LYS A 248 8.02 25.04 -8.28
N ARG A 249 7.21 24.71 -9.29
CA ARG A 249 6.01 25.48 -9.62
C ARG A 249 5.00 25.45 -8.48
N ARG A 250 4.71 24.26 -7.96
CA ARG A 250 3.77 24.08 -6.86
C ARG A 250 4.21 24.78 -5.57
N TYR A 251 5.51 24.78 -5.27
CA TYR A 251 6.06 25.53 -4.15
C TYR A 251 5.74 27.03 -4.26
N THR A 252 5.89 27.60 -5.42
CA THR A 252 5.59 29.03 -5.63
C THR A 252 4.10 29.35 -5.38
N GLU A 253 3.20 28.49 -5.86
CA GLU A 253 1.77 28.60 -5.60
C GLU A 253 1.47 28.43 -4.10
N TRP A 254 2.06 27.41 -3.48
CA TRP A 254 1.88 27.08 -2.06
C TRP A 254 2.33 28.19 -1.14
N ALA A 255 3.47 28.81 -1.43
CA ALA A 255 3.97 29.98 -0.70
C ALA A 255 3.05 31.20 -0.86
N SER A 256 2.46 31.38 -2.03
CA SER A 256 1.46 32.44 -2.27
C SER A 256 0.14 32.16 -1.52
N GLU A 257 -0.29 30.89 -1.44
CA GLU A 257 -1.52 30.49 -0.76
C GLU A 257 -1.41 30.62 0.77
N ARG A 258 -0.26 30.31 1.37
CA ARG A 258 -0.06 30.21 2.83
C ARG A 258 0.78 31.32 3.45
N GLY A 259 1.50 32.08 2.66
CA GLY A 259 2.51 33.04 3.10
C GLY A 259 3.89 32.39 3.24
N HIS A 260 4.94 33.18 2.96
CA HIS A 260 6.33 32.70 2.91
C HIS A 260 6.85 32.11 4.23
N ASP A 261 6.23 32.47 5.36
CA ASP A 261 6.64 31.98 6.69
C ASP A 261 6.00 30.62 7.07
N LYS A 262 5.07 30.07 6.24
CA LYS A 262 4.31 28.88 6.52
C LYS A 262 4.35 27.86 5.37
N THR A 263 5.47 27.76 4.69
CA THR A 263 5.65 26.91 3.51
C THR A 263 5.89 25.44 3.88
N GLN A 264 6.37 25.14 5.09
CA GLN A 264 6.71 23.79 5.51
C GLN A 264 5.47 22.91 5.71
N LEU A 265 5.58 21.64 5.29
CA LEU A 265 4.54 20.63 5.47
C LEU A 265 4.67 20.05 6.91
N GLN A 266 3.68 20.30 7.75
CA GLN A 266 3.73 19.95 9.18
C GLN A 266 3.23 18.52 9.45
N ASN A 267 2.48 17.94 8.54
CA ASN A 267 1.81 16.64 8.71
C ASN A 267 1.38 16.06 7.36
N SER A 268 0.85 14.83 7.41
CA SER A 268 0.36 14.13 6.21
C SER A 268 -0.77 14.87 5.48
N ALA A 269 -1.64 15.61 6.20
CA ALA A 269 -2.71 16.38 5.57
C ALA A 269 -2.18 17.59 4.77
N ASP A 270 -1.11 18.24 5.23
CA ASP A 270 -0.42 19.28 4.45
C ASP A 270 0.22 18.69 3.18
N ALA A 271 0.80 17.49 3.30
CA ALA A 271 1.35 16.78 2.14
C ALA A 271 0.25 16.41 1.13
N ASP A 272 -0.91 15.93 1.59
CA ASP A 272 -2.08 15.69 0.73
C ASP A 272 -2.56 16.96 0.04
N ALA A 273 -2.66 18.06 0.77
CA ALA A 273 -3.06 19.35 0.21
C ALA A 273 -2.04 19.87 -0.82
N PHE A 274 -0.76 19.66 -0.58
CA PHE A 274 0.30 20.01 -1.54
C PHE A 274 0.19 19.18 -2.81
N LEU A 275 0.05 17.83 -2.67
CA LEU A 275 -0.02 16.88 -3.78
C LEU A 275 -1.39 16.86 -4.48
N SER A 276 -2.42 17.49 -3.93
CA SER A 276 -3.77 17.49 -4.54
C SER A 276 -3.81 17.98 -5.99
N LYS A 277 -2.84 18.84 -6.38
CA LYS A 277 -2.68 19.36 -7.74
C LYS A 277 -1.62 18.60 -8.58
N PHE A 278 -1.07 17.52 -8.03
CA PHE A 278 -0.09 16.69 -8.73
C PHE A 278 -0.75 15.69 -9.66
N TYR A 279 -1.81 15.05 -9.17
CA TYR A 279 -2.44 13.97 -9.90
C TYR A 279 -3.02 14.43 -11.23
N SER A 280 -2.83 13.62 -12.23
CA SER A 280 -3.34 13.83 -13.58
C SER A 280 -4.88 13.82 -13.61
N SER A 281 -5.43 14.43 -14.65
CA SER A 281 -6.86 14.40 -14.90
C SER A 281 -7.38 12.96 -14.98
N PHE A 282 -8.48 12.66 -14.29
CA PHE A 282 -9.10 11.33 -14.23
C PHE A 282 -8.28 10.23 -13.54
N THR A 283 -7.21 10.54 -12.80
CA THR A 283 -6.50 9.54 -12.00
C THR A 283 -7.44 8.92 -10.97
N GLY A 284 -7.54 7.58 -10.96
CA GLY A 284 -8.41 6.81 -10.08
C GLY A 284 -9.91 6.96 -10.35
N THR A 285 -10.32 7.58 -11.46
CA THR A 285 -11.72 7.83 -11.79
C THR A 285 -12.08 7.37 -13.22
N TRP A 286 -13.38 7.34 -13.51
CA TRP A 286 -13.90 6.99 -14.83
C TRP A 286 -13.60 8.09 -15.85
N TRP A 287 -13.03 7.71 -17.00
CA TRP A 287 -12.65 8.68 -18.04
C TRP A 287 -13.87 9.27 -18.77
N SER A 288 -13.77 10.56 -19.09
CA SER A 288 -14.69 11.19 -20.05
C SER A 288 -14.43 10.63 -21.46
N LYS A 289 -15.43 10.79 -22.33
CA LYS A 289 -15.31 10.41 -23.75
C LYS A 289 -14.15 11.16 -24.43
N ASP A 290 -14.04 12.47 -24.18
CA ASP A 290 -13.02 13.33 -24.78
C ASP A 290 -11.61 12.91 -24.36
N TYR A 291 -11.44 12.54 -23.09
CA TYR A 291 -10.16 12.05 -22.57
C TYR A 291 -9.80 10.68 -23.18
N ALA A 292 -10.77 9.78 -23.26
CA ALA A 292 -10.60 8.47 -23.90
C ALA A 292 -10.24 8.62 -25.40
N ASP A 293 -10.87 9.55 -26.11
CA ASP A 293 -10.52 9.84 -27.50
C ASP A 293 -9.15 10.48 -27.65
N CYS A 294 -8.72 11.31 -26.69
CA CYS A 294 -7.36 11.86 -26.68
C CYS A 294 -6.32 10.75 -26.61
N ILE A 295 -6.46 9.81 -25.66
CA ILE A 295 -5.59 8.62 -25.56
C ILE A 295 -5.66 7.78 -26.82
N LYS A 296 -6.87 7.47 -27.33
CA LYS A 296 -7.05 6.70 -28.55
C LYS A 296 -6.30 7.28 -29.75
N ASN A 297 -6.29 8.60 -29.89
CA ASN A 297 -5.64 9.30 -31.00
C ASN A 297 -4.12 9.43 -30.85
N LEU A 298 -3.58 9.19 -29.66
CA LEU A 298 -2.14 9.10 -29.41
C LEU A 298 -1.58 7.72 -29.69
N LEU A 299 -2.40 6.67 -29.55
CA LEU A 299 -1.99 5.30 -29.80
C LEU A 299 -1.56 5.13 -31.26
N PRO A 300 -0.34 4.59 -31.51
CA PRO A 300 0.18 4.43 -32.86
C PRO A 300 -0.68 3.49 -33.71
N GLU A 301 -0.55 3.57 -35.02
CA GLU A 301 -1.12 2.55 -35.89
C GLU A 301 -0.35 1.24 -35.73
N ASN A 302 -1.09 0.16 -35.51
CA ASN A 302 -0.50 -1.17 -35.32
C ASN A 302 -1.43 -2.24 -35.87
N ASN A 303 -0.89 -3.05 -36.77
CA ASN A 303 -1.60 -4.18 -37.41
C ASN A 303 -1.22 -5.53 -36.79
N ALA A 304 -0.59 -5.53 -35.62
CA ALA A 304 -0.23 -6.74 -34.92
C ALA A 304 -1.48 -7.51 -34.46
N LYS A 305 -1.41 -8.83 -34.49
CA LYS A 305 -2.49 -9.69 -33.97
C LYS A 305 -2.68 -9.59 -32.44
N GLN A 306 -1.69 -9.04 -31.74
CA GLN A 306 -1.71 -8.86 -30.30
C GLN A 306 -1.06 -7.52 -29.93
N ILE A 307 -1.73 -6.79 -29.07
CA ILE A 307 -1.24 -5.57 -28.43
C ILE A 307 -0.93 -5.88 -26.97
N VAL A 308 0.30 -5.64 -26.57
CA VAL A 308 0.80 -5.94 -25.22
C VAL A 308 1.06 -4.63 -24.48
N VAL A 309 0.50 -4.55 -23.29
CA VAL A 309 0.52 -3.33 -22.47
C VAL A 309 1.05 -3.66 -21.07
N TRP A 310 1.89 -2.79 -20.54
CA TRP A 310 2.25 -2.78 -19.14
C TRP A 310 1.63 -1.57 -18.45
N ASN A 311 0.91 -1.82 -17.35
CA ASN A 311 0.30 -0.79 -16.53
C ASN A 311 0.77 -0.94 -15.08
N PRO A 312 1.98 -0.44 -14.75
CA PRO A 312 2.45 -0.38 -13.37
C PRO A 312 1.70 0.71 -12.60
N GLY A 313 1.44 0.47 -11.31
CA GLY A 313 0.67 1.38 -10.47
C GLY A 313 -0.81 1.44 -10.84
N CYS A 314 -1.41 0.27 -11.16
CA CYS A 314 -2.79 0.19 -11.64
C CYS A 314 -3.86 0.47 -10.56
N GLY A 315 -3.47 0.50 -9.28
CA GLY A 315 -4.37 0.73 -8.14
C GLY A 315 -5.60 -0.17 -8.16
N GLY A 316 -6.78 0.41 -7.95
CA GLY A 316 -8.08 -0.29 -8.01
C GLY A 316 -8.59 -0.64 -9.41
N GLY A 317 -7.80 -0.44 -10.47
CA GLY A 317 -8.06 -0.91 -11.83
C GLY A 317 -9.04 -0.09 -12.66
N ILE A 318 -9.63 1.00 -12.15
CA ILE A 318 -10.62 1.80 -12.89
C ILE A 318 -10.05 2.30 -14.21
N GLU A 319 -8.86 2.90 -14.19
CA GLU A 319 -8.20 3.40 -15.40
C GLU A 319 -7.75 2.26 -16.33
N THR A 320 -7.36 1.12 -15.76
CA THR A 320 -7.00 -0.07 -16.55
C THR A 320 -8.17 -0.57 -17.39
N TYR A 321 -9.39 -0.58 -16.85
CA TYR A 321 -10.59 -0.93 -17.60
C TYR A 321 -10.93 0.11 -18.67
N CYS A 322 -10.80 1.41 -18.36
CA CYS A 322 -10.97 2.46 -19.36
C CYS A 322 -9.95 2.29 -20.51
N LEU A 323 -8.69 2.04 -20.18
CA LEU A 323 -7.63 1.78 -21.14
C LEU A 323 -7.94 0.54 -22.01
N ALA A 324 -8.39 -0.56 -21.41
CA ALA A 324 -8.77 -1.77 -22.14
C ALA A 324 -9.86 -1.49 -23.18
N CYS A 325 -10.88 -0.70 -22.82
CA CYS A 325 -11.94 -0.29 -23.76
C CYS A 325 -11.41 0.60 -24.88
N VAL A 326 -10.51 1.55 -24.58
CA VAL A 326 -9.86 2.40 -25.58
C VAL A 326 -9.01 1.56 -26.54
N LEU A 327 -8.20 0.64 -26.02
CA LEU A 327 -7.37 -0.25 -26.82
C LEU A 327 -8.23 -1.14 -27.75
N LYS A 328 -9.32 -1.71 -27.21
CA LYS A 328 -10.26 -2.51 -28.04
C LYS A 328 -10.93 -1.68 -29.11
N SER A 329 -11.28 -0.42 -28.80
CA SER A 329 -11.79 0.53 -29.80
C SER A 329 -10.78 0.93 -30.87
N ARG A 330 -9.49 1.00 -30.52
CA ARG A 330 -8.39 1.38 -31.43
C ARG A 330 -7.96 0.21 -32.32
N TYR A 331 -7.91 -1.00 -31.73
CA TYR A 331 -7.42 -2.23 -32.36
C TYR A 331 -8.47 -3.34 -32.29
N PRO A 332 -9.58 -3.22 -33.03
CA PRO A 332 -10.73 -4.11 -32.86
C PRO A 332 -10.41 -5.58 -33.20
N ASP A 333 -9.48 -5.83 -34.11
CA ASP A 333 -9.10 -7.16 -34.56
C ASP A 333 -7.93 -7.75 -33.77
N ALA A 334 -7.28 -6.97 -32.89
CA ALA A 334 -6.16 -7.43 -32.10
C ALA A 334 -6.61 -8.03 -30.77
N LYS A 335 -5.86 -9.04 -30.30
CA LYS A 335 -5.97 -9.52 -28.94
C LYS A 335 -5.25 -8.54 -28.00
N ILE A 336 -5.97 -7.94 -27.08
CA ILE A 336 -5.39 -7.04 -26.06
C ILE A 336 -4.89 -7.88 -24.89
N ARG A 337 -3.71 -7.53 -24.37
CA ARG A 337 -3.12 -8.12 -23.18
C ARG A 337 -2.50 -7.03 -22.30
N ILE A 338 -3.10 -6.76 -21.16
CA ILE A 338 -2.64 -5.76 -20.20
C ILE A 338 -2.10 -6.47 -18.97
N TYR A 339 -0.84 -6.23 -18.65
CA TYR A 339 -0.21 -6.59 -17.38
C TYR A 339 -0.41 -5.42 -16.42
N ALA A 340 -1.43 -5.49 -15.60
CA ALA A 340 -1.80 -4.45 -14.63
C ALA A 340 -1.24 -4.83 -13.27
N GLN A 341 -0.25 -4.09 -12.82
CA GLN A 341 0.55 -4.45 -11.65
C GLN A 341 0.52 -3.34 -10.61
N ASP A 342 0.38 -3.70 -9.36
CA ASP A 342 0.47 -2.79 -8.23
C ASP A 342 1.05 -3.49 -7.00
N VAL A 343 1.60 -2.71 -6.08
CA VAL A 343 2.06 -3.17 -4.76
C VAL A 343 0.92 -3.26 -3.74
N ASP A 344 -0.24 -2.70 -4.04
CA ASP A 344 -1.44 -2.85 -3.22
C ASP A 344 -2.17 -4.16 -3.58
N LEU A 345 -1.90 -5.20 -2.79
CA LEU A 345 -2.50 -6.51 -2.98
C LEU A 345 -4.04 -6.46 -2.95
N LEU A 346 -4.61 -5.63 -2.07
CA LEU A 346 -6.06 -5.52 -1.93
C LEU A 346 -6.65 -4.76 -3.11
N GLY A 347 -6.01 -3.66 -3.52
CA GLY A 347 -6.37 -2.93 -4.73
C GLY A 347 -6.43 -3.84 -5.95
N VAL A 348 -5.37 -4.61 -6.20
CA VAL A 348 -5.26 -5.55 -7.32
C VAL A 348 -6.30 -6.67 -7.25
N SER A 349 -6.51 -7.25 -6.06
CA SER A 349 -7.50 -8.32 -5.88
C SER A 349 -8.93 -7.81 -6.16
N ASN A 350 -9.26 -6.61 -5.70
CA ASN A 350 -10.55 -6.00 -5.92
C ASN A 350 -10.74 -5.51 -7.36
N ALA A 351 -9.67 -5.08 -8.01
CA ALA A 351 -9.71 -4.62 -9.40
C ALA A 351 -10.33 -5.68 -10.33
N SER A 352 -10.01 -6.96 -10.13
CA SER A 352 -10.57 -8.07 -10.91
C SER A 352 -12.09 -8.24 -10.73
N LEU A 353 -12.64 -7.79 -9.60
CA LEU A 353 -14.05 -7.92 -9.20
C LEU A 353 -14.84 -6.62 -9.39
N LEU A 354 -14.22 -5.59 -9.97
CA LEU A 354 -14.76 -4.25 -10.07
C LEU A 354 -16.21 -4.23 -10.58
N SER A 355 -17.09 -3.66 -9.76
CA SER A 355 -18.47 -3.36 -10.13
C SER A 355 -18.57 -1.96 -10.73
N VAL A 356 -19.34 -1.82 -11.78
CA VAL A 356 -19.50 -0.56 -12.49
C VAL A 356 -20.70 0.19 -11.91
N PRO A 357 -20.52 1.43 -11.39
CA PRO A 357 -21.63 2.18 -10.84
C PRO A 357 -22.63 2.60 -11.92
N ALA A 358 -23.89 2.78 -11.53
CA ALA A 358 -24.98 3.16 -12.46
C ALA A 358 -24.69 4.47 -13.22
N SER A 359 -23.90 5.38 -12.63
CA SER A 359 -23.49 6.64 -13.28
C SER A 359 -22.65 6.45 -14.54
N VAL A 360 -22.03 5.29 -14.70
CA VAL A 360 -21.22 4.93 -15.88
C VAL A 360 -22.06 4.28 -16.99
N GLU A 361 -23.24 3.77 -16.63
CA GLU A 361 -24.19 3.26 -17.61
C GLU A 361 -24.69 4.41 -18.51
N GLY A 362 -24.75 4.18 -19.82
CA GLY A 362 -25.09 5.22 -20.81
C GLY A 362 -23.93 6.10 -21.25
N THR A 363 -22.72 5.91 -20.70
CA THR A 363 -21.51 6.57 -21.19
C THR A 363 -20.88 5.82 -22.38
N TRP A 364 -19.74 6.30 -22.84
CA TRP A 364 -18.95 5.65 -23.92
C TRP A 364 -18.49 4.22 -23.57
N LEU A 365 -18.54 3.85 -22.28
CA LEU A 365 -18.20 2.49 -21.81
C LEU A 365 -19.33 1.49 -22.00
N SER A 366 -20.58 1.93 -22.24
CA SER A 366 -21.75 1.05 -22.35
C SER A 366 -21.61 -0.13 -23.29
N PRO A 367 -20.97 -0.02 -24.49
CA PRO A 367 -20.77 -1.16 -25.37
C PRO A 367 -19.94 -2.30 -24.78
N TYR A 368 -19.16 -2.02 -23.75
CA TYR A 368 -18.26 -2.96 -23.08
C TYR A 368 -18.83 -3.53 -21.78
N LEU A 369 -20.07 -3.13 -21.42
CA LEU A 369 -20.72 -3.54 -20.18
C LEU A 369 -21.72 -4.68 -20.41
N THR A 370 -21.93 -5.48 -19.36
CA THR A 370 -22.97 -6.51 -19.29
C THR A 370 -23.61 -6.50 -17.91
N LYS A 371 -24.86 -6.99 -17.81
CA LYS A 371 -25.58 -7.11 -16.53
C LYS A 371 -25.27 -8.44 -15.87
N LYS A 372 -24.98 -8.43 -14.56
CA LYS A 372 -24.93 -9.62 -13.71
C LYS A 372 -26.36 -10.08 -13.39
N ALA A 373 -26.50 -11.30 -12.87
CA ALA A 373 -27.80 -11.85 -12.43
C ALA A 373 -28.47 -11.01 -11.35
N ASN A 374 -27.71 -10.30 -10.52
CA ASN A 374 -28.22 -9.39 -9.47
C ASN A 374 -28.61 -7.99 -10.00
N GLY A 375 -28.49 -7.76 -11.30
CA GLY A 375 -28.82 -6.48 -11.94
C GLY A 375 -27.67 -5.44 -11.98
N GLU A 376 -26.57 -5.69 -11.31
CA GLU A 376 -25.39 -4.81 -11.36
C GLU A 376 -24.70 -4.87 -12.73
N SER A 377 -24.07 -3.78 -13.12
CA SER A 377 -23.23 -3.73 -14.32
C SER A 377 -21.81 -4.16 -14.04
N THR A 378 -21.22 -4.85 -14.98
CA THR A 378 -19.79 -5.23 -14.98
C THR A 378 -19.29 -5.20 -16.42
N PHE A 379 -17.97 -5.20 -16.61
CA PHE A 379 -17.39 -5.33 -17.94
C PHE A 379 -17.69 -6.71 -18.52
N ASN A 380 -17.84 -6.79 -19.85
CA ASN A 380 -18.01 -8.05 -20.55
C ASN A 380 -16.75 -8.92 -20.43
N GLN A 381 -16.89 -10.21 -20.76
CA GLN A 381 -15.81 -11.18 -20.57
C GLN A 381 -14.58 -10.86 -21.43
N GLU A 382 -14.76 -10.33 -22.62
CA GLU A 382 -13.67 -9.97 -23.52
C GLU A 382 -12.74 -8.90 -22.91
N ILE A 383 -13.32 -7.87 -22.30
CA ILE A 383 -12.55 -6.82 -21.60
C ILE A 383 -11.85 -7.40 -20.36
N LYS A 384 -12.54 -8.23 -19.57
CA LYS A 384 -11.94 -8.87 -18.40
C LYS A 384 -10.77 -9.78 -18.77
N ASP A 385 -10.91 -10.59 -19.79
CA ASP A 385 -9.87 -11.52 -20.26
C ASP A 385 -8.66 -10.81 -20.88
N SER A 386 -8.81 -9.53 -21.22
CA SER A 386 -7.71 -8.71 -21.72
C SER A 386 -6.77 -8.21 -20.64
N ILE A 387 -7.17 -8.25 -19.35
CA ILE A 387 -6.42 -7.68 -18.23
C ILE A 387 -5.95 -8.80 -17.30
N MET A 388 -4.68 -8.78 -16.97
CA MET A 388 -4.09 -9.58 -15.89
C MET A 388 -3.73 -8.65 -14.75
N PHE A 389 -4.51 -8.69 -13.68
CA PHE A 389 -4.19 -8.00 -12.45
C PHE A 389 -3.23 -8.85 -11.61
N GLU A 390 -2.06 -8.30 -11.29
CA GLU A 390 -0.98 -9.01 -10.60
C GLU A 390 -0.40 -8.13 -9.49
N TYR A 391 -0.22 -8.71 -8.30
CA TYR A 391 0.63 -8.09 -7.29
C TYR A 391 2.09 -8.14 -7.77
N HIS A 392 2.70 -6.99 -7.97
CA HIS A 392 4.10 -6.90 -8.33
C HIS A 392 4.70 -5.57 -7.87
N ASP A 393 5.84 -5.64 -7.18
CA ASP A 393 6.65 -4.46 -6.88
C ASP A 393 7.60 -4.22 -8.07
N CYS A 394 7.36 -3.16 -8.83
CA CYS A 394 8.14 -2.77 -10.00
C CYS A 394 9.61 -2.44 -9.70
N LYS A 395 10.02 -2.39 -8.43
CA LYS A 395 11.44 -2.33 -8.03
C LYS A 395 12.16 -3.66 -8.26
N ASN A 396 11.43 -4.75 -8.39
CA ASN A 396 11.95 -6.08 -8.64
C ASN A 396 11.92 -6.39 -10.15
N THR A 397 12.78 -7.34 -10.56
CA THR A 397 12.84 -7.80 -11.95
C THR A 397 11.49 -8.32 -12.42
N ASN A 398 11.04 -7.84 -13.57
CA ASN A 398 9.78 -8.21 -14.19
C ASN A 398 10.02 -8.99 -15.49
N VAL A 399 9.35 -10.14 -15.64
CA VAL A 399 9.43 -10.96 -16.85
C VAL A 399 8.29 -10.60 -17.80
N LEU A 400 8.39 -9.43 -18.42
CA LEU A 400 7.42 -8.95 -19.40
C LEU A 400 7.90 -9.22 -20.84
N PRO A 401 6.99 -9.50 -21.79
CA PRO A 401 7.31 -9.52 -23.20
C PRO A 401 7.59 -8.10 -23.72
N MET A 402 7.93 -7.96 -25.01
CA MET A 402 8.05 -6.64 -25.65
C MET A 402 6.69 -5.94 -25.73
N LEU A 403 6.67 -4.68 -25.32
CA LEU A 403 5.47 -3.88 -25.07
C LEU A 403 5.15 -2.93 -26.24
N ASP A 404 3.87 -2.85 -26.58
CA ASP A 404 3.35 -1.84 -27.51
C ASP A 404 3.00 -0.54 -26.78
N VAL A 405 2.52 -0.65 -25.54
CA VAL A 405 2.13 0.49 -24.70
C VAL A 405 2.63 0.30 -23.27
N ILE A 406 3.17 1.35 -22.68
CA ILE A 406 3.42 1.47 -21.26
C ILE A 406 2.48 2.54 -20.73
N PHE A 407 1.70 2.23 -19.70
CA PHE A 407 0.74 3.14 -19.12
C PHE A 407 1.03 3.28 -17.62
N ALA A 408 1.86 4.29 -17.28
CA ALA A 408 2.46 4.48 -15.95
C ALA A 408 2.13 5.89 -15.40
N ARG A 409 0.83 6.20 -15.26
CA ARG A 409 0.38 7.53 -14.85
C ARG A 409 0.48 7.70 -13.33
N ASP A 410 1.05 8.85 -12.93
CA ASP A 410 1.20 9.24 -11.53
C ASP A 410 1.83 8.14 -10.66
N PHE A 411 2.79 7.42 -11.24
CA PHE A 411 3.42 6.25 -10.66
C PHE A 411 4.90 6.50 -10.34
N LEU A 412 5.66 7.07 -11.29
CA LEU A 412 7.11 7.20 -11.19
C LEU A 412 7.54 8.05 -9.99
N SER A 413 6.77 9.09 -9.67
CA SER A 413 7.06 10.01 -8.56
C SER A 413 6.90 9.38 -7.17
N PHE A 414 6.21 8.25 -7.06
CA PHE A 414 6.00 7.49 -5.82
C PHE A 414 6.95 6.30 -5.66
N VAL A 415 8.00 6.28 -6.50
CA VAL A 415 9.07 5.29 -6.43
C VAL A 415 10.38 6.02 -6.12
N ASP A 416 11.26 5.41 -5.32
CA ASP A 416 12.55 6.01 -4.97
C ASP A 416 13.43 6.24 -6.21
N VAL A 417 14.28 7.28 -6.17
CA VAL A 417 15.07 7.77 -7.33
C VAL A 417 15.87 6.65 -8.01
N LYS A 418 16.47 5.76 -7.23
CA LYS A 418 17.26 4.65 -7.79
C LYS A 418 16.39 3.67 -8.55
N SER A 419 15.20 3.37 -8.03
CA SER A 419 14.23 2.51 -8.70
C SER A 419 13.63 3.17 -9.92
N GLN A 420 13.43 4.50 -9.92
CA GLN A 420 13.02 5.28 -11.10
C GLN A 420 13.97 5.06 -12.28
N GLU A 421 15.29 5.13 -12.03
CA GLU A 421 16.34 4.90 -13.05
C GLU A 421 16.23 3.52 -13.67
N ASN A 422 16.06 2.50 -12.83
CA ASN A 422 15.91 1.11 -13.27
C ASN A 422 14.63 0.91 -14.11
N ILE A 423 13.51 1.46 -13.63
CA ILE A 423 12.20 1.36 -14.31
C ILE A 423 12.22 2.07 -15.67
N LEU A 424 12.81 3.26 -15.76
CA LEU A 424 12.94 3.98 -17.03
C LEU A 424 13.85 3.24 -18.03
N SER A 425 14.91 2.61 -17.54
CA SER A 425 15.75 1.74 -18.37
C SER A 425 14.96 0.54 -18.86
N GLU A 426 14.17 -0.10 -18.00
CA GLU A 426 13.29 -1.22 -18.38
C GLU A 426 12.20 -0.76 -19.36
N PHE A 427 11.62 0.42 -19.22
CA PHE A 427 10.69 1.01 -20.20
C PHE A 427 11.34 1.07 -21.57
N PHE A 428 12.57 1.57 -21.64
CA PHE A 428 13.28 1.65 -22.90
C PHE A 428 13.60 0.26 -23.46
N GLU A 429 14.11 -0.66 -22.67
CA GLU A 429 14.45 -2.01 -23.13
C GLU A 429 13.24 -2.80 -23.61
N LYS A 430 12.14 -2.77 -22.87
CA LYS A 430 10.94 -3.57 -23.15
C LYS A 430 10.00 -2.94 -24.18
N MET A 431 10.03 -1.63 -24.39
CA MET A 431 9.16 -0.99 -25.38
C MET A 431 9.61 -1.29 -26.81
N LYS A 432 8.70 -1.67 -27.68
CA LYS A 432 8.95 -1.83 -29.13
C LYS A 432 9.30 -0.48 -29.77
N GLY A 433 9.96 -0.50 -30.92
CA GLY A 433 10.39 0.73 -31.62
C GLY A 433 9.23 1.66 -32.02
N ASN A 434 8.03 1.11 -32.24
CA ASN A 434 6.81 1.88 -32.50
C ASN A 434 5.87 1.94 -31.28
N GLY A 435 6.39 1.63 -30.09
CA GLY A 435 5.63 1.69 -28.84
C GLY A 435 5.46 3.11 -28.31
N ILE A 436 4.57 3.26 -27.35
CA ILE A 436 4.30 4.53 -26.66
C ILE A 436 4.28 4.33 -25.14
N ALA A 437 4.89 5.26 -24.41
CA ALA A 437 4.79 5.34 -22.95
C ALA A 437 3.93 6.56 -22.59
N ILE A 438 2.90 6.35 -21.77
CA ILE A 438 2.01 7.39 -21.24
C ILE A 438 2.28 7.47 -19.73
N VAL A 439 2.65 8.67 -19.25
CA VAL A 439 2.94 8.95 -17.85
C VAL A 439 2.01 10.03 -17.28
N GLY A 440 2.16 10.38 -16.01
CA GLY A 440 1.37 11.43 -15.38
C GLY A 440 1.62 12.81 -16.02
N GLU A 441 0.61 13.70 -15.98
CA GLU A 441 0.69 15.06 -16.56
C GLU A 441 1.80 15.91 -15.94
N ASN A 442 2.22 15.57 -14.73
CA ASN A 442 3.27 16.25 -13.97
C ASN A 442 4.56 15.42 -13.82
N GLU A 443 4.69 14.36 -14.63
CA GLU A 443 5.87 13.50 -14.73
C GLU A 443 6.53 13.66 -16.10
N ILE A 444 7.85 13.69 -16.13
CA ILE A 444 8.65 13.85 -17.34
C ILE A 444 9.61 12.65 -17.45
N ILE A 445 9.69 12.03 -18.61
CA ILE A 445 10.78 11.08 -18.90
C ILE A 445 11.98 11.90 -19.40
N PRO A 446 13.13 11.92 -18.70
CA PRO A 446 14.30 12.66 -19.17
C PRO A 446 14.81 12.12 -20.52
N MET A 447 15.22 13.02 -21.41
CA MET A 447 15.75 12.68 -22.75
C MET A 447 16.96 11.72 -22.71
N SER A 448 17.70 11.73 -21.59
CA SER A 448 18.84 10.83 -21.39
C SER A 448 18.49 9.33 -21.47
N TYR A 449 17.22 8.99 -21.38
CA TYR A 449 16.73 7.61 -21.52
C TYR A 449 16.35 7.25 -22.96
N GLY A 450 16.55 8.12 -23.96
CA GLY A 450 16.29 7.83 -25.37
C GLY A 450 14.82 7.91 -25.76
N PHE A 451 14.06 8.76 -25.10
CA PHE A 451 12.64 9.02 -25.39
C PHE A 451 12.43 10.44 -25.90
N GLY A 452 11.62 10.57 -26.94
CA GLY A 452 11.10 11.83 -27.45
C GLY A 452 9.66 12.07 -27.01
N GLU A 453 9.34 13.30 -26.60
CA GLU A 453 7.98 13.65 -26.17
C GLU A 453 7.03 13.74 -27.37
N THR A 454 5.84 13.12 -27.25
CA THR A 454 4.75 13.15 -28.22
C THR A 454 3.41 13.50 -27.59
N SER A 455 3.43 14.22 -26.46
CA SER A 455 2.27 14.61 -25.67
C SER A 455 1.19 15.32 -26.50
N LYS A 456 -0.10 15.12 -26.11
CA LYS A 456 -1.23 15.78 -26.76
C LYS A 456 -2.35 16.09 -25.75
N GLY A 457 -2.75 17.36 -25.70
CA GLY A 457 -3.77 17.82 -24.76
C GLY A 457 -3.33 17.58 -23.32
N ALA A 458 -4.16 16.92 -22.54
CA ALA A 458 -3.89 16.56 -21.14
C ALA A 458 -3.18 15.20 -20.97
N VAL A 459 -2.59 14.64 -22.04
CA VAL A 459 -1.92 13.34 -21.99
C VAL A 459 -0.44 13.52 -22.29
N THR A 460 0.40 13.21 -21.31
CA THR A 460 1.87 13.22 -21.45
C THR A 460 2.34 11.86 -21.96
N ALA A 461 2.99 11.86 -23.10
CA ALA A 461 3.37 10.64 -23.79
C ALA A 461 4.74 10.75 -24.47
N TYR A 462 5.40 9.61 -24.60
CA TYR A 462 6.77 9.49 -25.13
C TYR A 462 6.87 8.29 -26.08
N THR A 463 7.69 8.44 -27.12
CA THR A 463 8.10 7.37 -28.02
C THR A 463 9.61 7.19 -27.98
N LYS A 464 10.13 6.06 -28.45
CA LYS A 464 11.58 5.94 -28.67
C LYS A 464 12.00 6.88 -29.80
N ASP A 465 13.14 7.59 -29.60
CA ASP A 465 13.79 8.41 -30.62
C ASP A 465 14.45 7.54 -31.71
#